data_c99e63155764426ff6ce14d0832c6194
#
_entry.id   c99e63155764426ff6ce14d0832c6194
#
_cell.length_a   1.000
_cell.length_b   1.000
_cell.length_c   1.000
_cell.angle_alpha   90.00
_cell.angle_beta   90.00
_cell.angle_gamma   90.00
#
_symmetry.space_group_name_H-M   'P 1'
#
loop_
_entity.id
_entity.type
_entity.pdbx_description
1 polymer ?
#
loop_
_entity_poly.entity_id
_entity_poly.type
_entity_poly.pdbx_seq_one_letter_code
_entity_poly.pdbx_strand_id
1 'polypeptide(L)'
;EKLGVPFFCFHDRDIAPEGSTLKETNKNLDTIAALAKDLMKTSSVKLLWGTANLFSNPRFVHGASTSCNANVFAYSAAQVKKAMEVTLELGGENYVFWGGREGYETLLNTDMKLELDNLARFLHMAVDYAKEIGFKGQFLIEPKPKEPTKHQYDFDAGTVIGFLKTYGLDKNFKMNIEANHATLAAHTFQHELRVSRINGMLGSIDANQGDLLLGWDTDQFPTNIYDTTLAMYEVLKGGGFTTGGLNFDAKVRRGSFEPSDLFYAHIAGMDTFAKGLKIAYRIIEDGKLDRFVSERYQSFTAGIGKNIVDGKVGFKELEAYAMENDQIKNTSGRQEMLEALLNSYILEG
;
A
#
# COMPACT_ATOMS: atom_id res chain seq x y z
N GLU A 1 -15.12 -17.95 3.28
CA GLU A 1 -15.30 -19.12 4.13
C GLU A 1 -14.70 -20.39 3.49
N LYS A 2 -15.09 -20.75 2.24
CA LYS A 2 -14.60 -21.97 1.57
C LYS A 2 -13.08 -22.03 1.41
N LEU A 3 -12.40 -20.89 1.29
CA LEU A 3 -10.94 -20.81 1.23
C LEU A 3 -10.28 -20.82 2.62
N GLY A 4 -11.05 -20.78 3.70
CA GLY A 4 -10.51 -20.73 5.06
C GLY A 4 -9.86 -19.38 5.42
N VAL A 5 -10.09 -18.31 4.64
CA VAL A 5 -9.54 -17.00 4.93
C VAL A 5 -10.30 -16.31 6.05
N PRO A 6 -9.61 -15.60 6.96
CA PRO A 6 -10.25 -14.97 8.13
C PRO A 6 -10.89 -13.61 7.83
N PHE A 7 -10.58 -12.98 6.68
CA PHE A 7 -11.01 -11.63 6.36
C PHE A 7 -11.55 -11.51 4.94
N PHE A 8 -12.40 -10.50 4.73
CA PHE A 8 -12.77 -9.97 3.42
C PHE A 8 -12.60 -8.44 3.39
N CYS A 9 -12.61 -7.87 2.20
CA CYS A 9 -12.59 -6.43 1.96
C CYS A 9 -13.73 -6.06 1.01
N PHE A 10 -14.10 -4.78 0.94
CA PHE A 10 -15.10 -4.34 -0.01
C PHE A 10 -14.86 -2.93 -0.54
N HIS A 11 -15.21 -2.71 -1.81
CA HIS A 11 -15.64 -1.43 -2.33
C HIS A 11 -17.17 -1.35 -2.26
N ASP A 12 -17.70 -0.21 -1.87
CA ASP A 12 -19.15 -0.04 -1.65
C ASP A 12 -20.00 -0.36 -2.90
N ARG A 13 -19.47 -0.07 -4.10
CA ARG A 13 -20.18 -0.31 -5.37
C ARG A 13 -20.00 -1.72 -5.92
N ASP A 14 -19.04 -2.47 -5.44
CA ASP A 14 -18.83 -3.86 -5.82
C ASP A 14 -19.81 -4.80 -5.09
N ILE A 15 -20.21 -4.40 -3.87
CA ILE A 15 -21.14 -5.19 -3.06
C ILE A 15 -22.59 -4.73 -3.16
N ALA A 16 -22.85 -3.47 -3.53
CA ALA A 16 -24.19 -2.92 -3.63
C ALA A 16 -24.35 -2.02 -4.88
N PRO A 17 -25.44 -2.20 -5.67
CA PRO A 17 -25.65 -1.40 -6.87
C PRO A 17 -25.96 0.06 -6.52
N GLU A 18 -25.49 0.98 -7.36
CA GLU A 18 -25.88 2.39 -7.30
C GLU A 18 -27.37 2.52 -7.68
N GLY A 19 -28.11 3.27 -6.89
CA GLY A 19 -29.50 3.61 -7.17
C GLY A 19 -29.64 4.91 -8.00
N SER A 20 -30.87 5.27 -8.32
CA SER A 20 -31.18 6.50 -9.06
C SER A 20 -30.89 7.78 -8.25
N THR A 21 -30.82 7.65 -6.94
CA THR A 21 -30.50 8.74 -5.99
C THR A 21 -29.50 8.25 -4.96
N LEU A 22 -28.77 9.18 -4.33
CA LEU A 22 -27.87 8.86 -3.23
C LEU A 22 -28.59 8.17 -2.06
N LYS A 23 -29.84 8.57 -1.80
CA LYS A 23 -30.68 7.95 -0.76
C LYS A 23 -30.96 6.47 -1.07
N GLU A 24 -31.30 6.14 -2.31
CA GLU A 24 -31.53 4.76 -2.76
C GLU A 24 -30.21 3.96 -2.72
N THR A 25 -29.14 4.55 -3.18
CA THR A 25 -27.81 3.97 -3.13
C THR A 25 -27.40 3.58 -1.70
N ASN A 26 -27.60 4.49 -0.75
CA ASN A 26 -27.32 4.23 0.67
C ASN A 26 -28.18 3.10 1.22
N LYS A 27 -29.47 3.06 0.85
CA LYS A 27 -30.39 1.98 1.24
C LYS A 27 -29.95 0.61 0.69
N ASN A 28 -29.48 0.57 -0.57
CA ASN A 28 -28.95 -0.66 -1.16
C ASN A 28 -27.75 -1.16 -0.37
N LEU A 29 -26.82 -0.26 -0.05
CA LEU A 29 -25.65 -0.59 0.75
C LEU A 29 -26.01 -1.04 2.17
N ASP A 30 -26.99 -0.40 2.83
CA ASP A 30 -27.49 -0.84 4.15
C ASP A 30 -28.06 -2.26 4.10
N THR A 31 -28.77 -2.61 3.03
CA THR A 31 -29.33 -3.96 2.84
C THR A 31 -28.22 -5.01 2.76
N ILE A 32 -27.17 -4.72 2.00
CA ILE A 32 -26.03 -5.64 1.86
C ILE A 32 -25.18 -5.69 3.13
N ALA A 33 -24.98 -4.55 3.81
CA ALA A 33 -24.28 -4.52 5.09
C ALA A 33 -24.97 -5.37 6.15
N ALA A 34 -26.30 -5.32 6.23
CA ALA A 34 -27.09 -6.18 7.12
C ALA A 34 -26.90 -7.67 6.79
N LEU A 35 -26.94 -8.05 5.50
CA LEU A 35 -26.66 -9.42 5.06
C LEU A 35 -25.23 -9.86 5.41
N ALA A 36 -24.23 -9.02 5.15
CA ALA A 36 -22.85 -9.31 5.50
C ALA A 36 -22.69 -9.55 7.01
N LYS A 37 -23.30 -8.69 7.83
CA LYS A 37 -23.29 -8.81 9.28
C LYS A 37 -23.88 -10.13 9.77
N ASP A 38 -24.95 -10.61 9.14
CA ASP A 38 -25.56 -11.90 9.47
C ASP A 38 -24.66 -13.08 9.05
N LEU A 39 -24.06 -13.02 7.86
CA LEU A 39 -23.11 -14.03 7.39
C LEU A 39 -21.84 -14.10 8.27
N MET A 40 -21.35 -12.97 8.74
CA MET A 40 -20.20 -12.90 9.65
C MET A 40 -20.44 -13.61 10.99
N LYS A 41 -21.69 -13.66 11.47
CA LYS A 41 -22.05 -14.36 12.72
C LYS A 41 -21.81 -15.87 12.63
N THR A 42 -21.95 -16.45 11.44
CA THR A 42 -21.89 -17.90 11.22
C THR A 42 -20.57 -18.35 10.56
N SER A 43 -19.91 -17.48 9.81
CA SER A 43 -18.67 -17.82 9.06
C SER A 43 -17.39 -17.55 9.82
N SER A 44 -17.43 -16.77 10.89
CA SER A 44 -16.25 -16.25 11.60
C SER A 44 -15.30 -15.38 10.74
N VAL A 45 -15.71 -15.02 9.51
CA VAL A 45 -14.98 -14.11 8.63
C VAL A 45 -15.22 -12.67 9.08
N LYS A 46 -14.18 -11.86 9.13
CA LYS A 46 -14.21 -10.46 9.58
C LYS A 46 -13.95 -9.51 8.43
N LEU A 47 -14.31 -8.23 8.61
CA LEU A 47 -13.94 -7.19 7.68
C LEU A 47 -12.51 -6.68 7.98
N LEU A 48 -11.62 -6.73 7.00
CA LEU A 48 -10.29 -6.14 7.10
C LEU A 48 -10.34 -4.63 6.83
N TRP A 49 -10.92 -4.24 5.70
CA TRP A 49 -11.14 -2.83 5.35
C TRP A 49 -12.35 -2.67 4.42
N GLY A 50 -12.94 -1.48 4.48
CA GLY A 50 -13.90 -1.00 3.51
C GLY A 50 -13.38 0.23 2.80
N THR A 51 -13.93 0.55 1.62
CA THR A 51 -13.62 1.74 0.85
C THR A 51 -14.80 2.17 -0.01
N ALA A 52 -14.76 3.42 -0.48
CA ALA A 52 -15.72 3.96 -1.44
C ALA A 52 -15.11 3.92 -2.86
N ASN A 53 -15.85 3.38 -3.82
CA ASN A 53 -15.49 3.46 -5.24
C ASN A 53 -15.77 4.89 -5.77
N LEU A 54 -14.74 5.73 -5.80
CA LEU A 54 -14.79 7.12 -6.26
C LEU A 54 -14.16 7.30 -7.66
N PHE A 55 -14.19 6.26 -8.49
CA PHE A 55 -13.49 6.26 -9.77
C PHE A 55 -14.29 5.67 -10.94
N SER A 56 -15.16 4.70 -10.71
CA SER A 56 -15.86 3.98 -11.81
C SER A 56 -16.97 4.80 -12.45
N ASN A 57 -17.73 5.58 -11.67
CA ASN A 57 -18.83 6.36 -12.21
C ASN A 57 -18.30 7.55 -13.01
N PRO A 58 -18.88 7.90 -14.19
CA PRO A 58 -18.46 9.05 -15.00
C PRO A 58 -18.41 10.39 -14.29
N ARG A 59 -19.14 10.59 -13.17
CA ARG A 59 -19.04 11.81 -12.35
C ARG A 59 -17.65 12.08 -11.83
N PHE A 60 -16.83 11.04 -11.65
CA PHE A 60 -15.47 11.14 -11.12
C PHE A 60 -14.39 11.28 -12.20
N VAL A 61 -14.76 11.54 -13.45
CA VAL A 61 -13.83 11.63 -14.58
C VAL A 61 -12.69 12.64 -14.38
N HIS A 62 -12.93 13.67 -13.56
CA HIS A 62 -11.96 14.72 -13.20
C HIS A 62 -11.57 14.66 -11.71
N GLY A 63 -11.54 13.48 -11.12
CA GLY A 63 -11.29 13.30 -9.70
C GLY A 63 -12.55 13.30 -8.85
N ALA A 64 -12.42 12.92 -7.62
CA ALA A 64 -13.44 12.95 -6.58
C ALA A 64 -13.21 14.16 -5.66
N SER A 65 -12.23 14.05 -4.76
CA SER A 65 -11.83 15.17 -3.87
C SER A 65 -11.05 16.25 -4.61
N THR A 66 -10.33 15.90 -5.67
CA THR A 66 -9.60 16.85 -6.53
C THR A 66 -10.42 17.40 -7.68
N SER A 67 -11.68 16.99 -7.81
CA SER A 67 -12.56 17.46 -8.89
C SER A 67 -12.65 18.98 -8.95
N CYS A 68 -12.61 19.51 -10.19
CA CYS A 68 -12.88 20.92 -10.46
C CYS A 68 -14.36 21.34 -10.19
N ASN A 69 -15.22 20.38 -9.84
CA ASN A 69 -16.64 20.60 -9.53
C ASN A 69 -16.93 20.33 -8.05
N ALA A 70 -17.24 21.37 -7.30
CA ALA A 70 -17.55 21.27 -5.87
C ALA A 70 -18.73 20.32 -5.54
N ASN A 71 -19.68 20.13 -6.48
CA ASN A 71 -20.77 19.17 -6.27
C ASN A 71 -20.26 17.72 -6.30
N VAL A 72 -19.23 17.43 -7.11
CA VAL A 72 -18.57 16.11 -7.12
C VAL A 72 -17.83 15.89 -5.80
N PHE A 73 -17.08 16.87 -5.32
CA PHE A 73 -16.45 16.83 -4.00
C PHE A 73 -17.48 16.51 -2.88
N ALA A 74 -18.61 17.25 -2.88
CA ALA A 74 -19.66 17.05 -1.87
C ALA A 74 -20.30 15.66 -1.97
N TYR A 75 -20.53 15.15 -3.18
CA TYR A 75 -21.04 13.80 -3.40
C TYR A 75 -20.04 12.74 -2.92
N SER A 76 -18.78 12.91 -3.24
CA SER A 76 -17.69 12.03 -2.82
C SER A 76 -17.57 11.96 -1.29
N ALA A 77 -17.66 13.11 -0.63
CA ALA A 77 -17.65 13.19 0.83
C ALA A 77 -18.83 12.43 1.46
N ALA A 78 -20.04 12.57 0.88
CA ALA A 78 -21.22 11.83 1.34
C ALA A 78 -21.06 10.31 1.13
N GLN A 79 -20.44 9.89 0.03
CA GLN A 79 -20.19 8.48 -0.26
C GLN A 79 -19.14 7.88 0.69
N VAL A 80 -18.02 8.58 0.93
CA VAL A 80 -17.00 8.15 1.91
C VAL A 80 -17.58 8.09 3.31
N LYS A 81 -18.34 9.12 3.71
CA LYS A 81 -19.06 9.10 5.00
C LYS A 81 -19.86 7.82 5.19
N LYS A 82 -20.66 7.44 4.20
CA LYS A 82 -21.49 6.23 4.27
C LYS A 82 -20.65 4.94 4.28
N ALA A 83 -19.59 4.87 3.48
CA ALA A 83 -18.70 3.71 3.48
C ALA A 83 -17.95 3.55 4.81
N MET A 84 -17.56 4.65 5.46
CA MET A 84 -16.95 4.64 6.81
C MET A 84 -17.95 4.13 7.88
N GLU A 85 -19.21 4.57 7.82
CA GLU A 85 -20.26 4.10 8.72
C GLU A 85 -20.47 2.58 8.60
N VAL A 86 -20.54 2.06 7.36
CA VAL A 86 -20.66 0.63 7.09
C VAL A 86 -19.42 -0.14 7.54
N THR A 87 -18.24 0.41 7.30
CA THR A 87 -16.98 -0.19 7.77
C THR A 87 -16.98 -0.31 9.31
N LEU A 88 -17.38 0.74 10.02
CA LEU A 88 -17.54 0.71 11.48
C LEU A 88 -18.58 -0.30 11.93
N GLU A 89 -19.75 -0.33 11.28
CA GLU A 89 -20.86 -1.25 11.61
C GLU A 89 -20.44 -2.72 11.48
N LEU A 90 -19.64 -3.05 10.46
CA LEU A 90 -19.11 -4.39 10.21
C LEU A 90 -17.83 -4.70 11.02
N GLY A 91 -17.37 -3.76 11.88
CA GLY A 91 -16.18 -3.95 12.70
C GLY A 91 -14.88 -3.99 11.92
N GLY A 92 -14.80 -3.25 10.81
CA GLY A 92 -13.62 -3.18 9.97
C GLY A 92 -12.40 -2.59 10.73
N GLU A 93 -11.26 -3.20 10.53
CA GLU A 93 -10.01 -2.82 11.21
C GLU A 93 -9.30 -1.66 10.52
N ASN A 94 -9.61 -1.40 9.24
CA ASN A 94 -9.01 -0.33 8.44
C ASN A 94 -10.05 0.29 7.50
N TYR A 95 -9.69 1.45 6.93
CA TYR A 95 -10.38 2.10 5.81
C TYR A 95 -9.35 2.53 4.76
N VAL A 96 -9.53 2.13 3.51
CA VAL A 96 -8.61 2.41 2.40
C VAL A 96 -9.08 3.62 1.59
N PHE A 97 -8.16 4.49 1.23
CA PHE A 97 -8.32 5.53 0.22
C PHE A 97 -7.45 5.16 -0.98
N TRP A 98 -8.08 4.81 -2.08
CA TRP A 98 -7.45 4.68 -3.39
C TRP A 98 -7.85 5.83 -4.29
N GLY A 99 -6.85 6.59 -4.76
CA GLY A 99 -7.04 7.83 -5.50
C GLY A 99 -7.13 7.63 -7.02
N GLY A 100 -7.85 6.62 -7.50
CA GLY A 100 -7.85 6.20 -8.91
C GLY A 100 -8.13 7.28 -9.96
N ARG A 101 -8.79 8.38 -9.59
CA ARG A 101 -9.03 9.55 -10.45
C ARG A 101 -8.45 10.84 -9.88
N GLU A 102 -7.76 10.78 -8.74
CA GLU A 102 -7.14 11.93 -8.10
C GLU A 102 -5.81 12.27 -8.80
N GLY A 103 -5.87 13.16 -9.78
CA GLY A 103 -4.73 13.49 -10.61
C GLY A 103 -5.12 14.28 -11.86
N TYR A 104 -4.27 14.31 -12.87
CA TYR A 104 -4.49 15.13 -14.07
C TYR A 104 -4.02 14.43 -15.36
N GLU A 105 -4.64 14.83 -16.48
CA GLU A 105 -4.22 14.44 -17.82
C GLU A 105 -3.25 15.47 -18.43
N THR A 106 -3.46 16.76 -18.14
CA THR A 106 -2.63 17.87 -18.59
C THR A 106 -2.62 19.01 -17.59
N LEU A 107 -1.48 19.65 -17.41
CA LEU A 107 -1.35 20.85 -16.57
C LEU A 107 -1.97 22.10 -17.18
N LEU A 108 -2.43 22.06 -18.43
CA LEU A 108 -3.00 23.22 -19.12
C LEU A 108 -4.37 23.64 -18.54
N ASN A 109 -5.08 22.73 -17.88
CA ASN A 109 -6.40 22.96 -17.30
C ASN A 109 -6.48 22.60 -15.81
N THR A 110 -5.33 22.42 -15.14
CA THR A 110 -5.24 21.92 -13.77
C THR A 110 -4.72 23.00 -12.82
N ASP A 111 -5.49 23.34 -11.81
CA ASP A 111 -5.01 24.05 -10.63
C ASP A 111 -4.51 23.04 -9.59
N MET A 112 -3.31 22.54 -9.80
CA MET A 112 -2.70 21.50 -8.95
C MET A 112 -2.66 21.90 -7.47
N LYS A 113 -2.45 23.20 -7.17
CA LYS A 113 -2.40 23.64 -5.77
C LYS A 113 -3.77 23.52 -5.10
N LEU A 114 -4.82 23.94 -5.77
CA LEU A 114 -6.20 23.82 -5.29
C LEU A 114 -6.61 22.36 -5.14
N GLU A 115 -6.27 21.51 -6.10
CA GLU A 115 -6.58 20.09 -6.10
C GLU A 115 -5.91 19.37 -4.92
N LEU A 116 -4.61 19.61 -4.68
CA LEU A 116 -3.89 19.05 -3.52
C LEU A 116 -4.43 19.56 -2.19
N ASP A 117 -4.77 20.86 -2.11
CA ASP A 117 -5.41 21.42 -0.91
C ASP A 117 -6.79 20.79 -0.64
N ASN A 118 -7.56 20.52 -1.70
CA ASN A 118 -8.86 19.87 -1.60
C ASN A 118 -8.73 18.40 -1.15
N LEU A 119 -7.77 17.66 -1.71
CA LEU A 119 -7.46 16.31 -1.25
C LEU A 119 -7.10 16.29 0.24
N ALA A 120 -6.25 17.23 0.67
CA ALA A 120 -5.87 17.34 2.08
C ALA A 120 -7.07 17.66 2.97
N ARG A 121 -7.94 18.62 2.57
CA ARG A 121 -9.20 18.91 3.28
C ARG A 121 -10.10 17.69 3.41
N PHE A 122 -10.23 16.95 2.33
CA PHE A 122 -11.04 15.74 2.28
C PHE A 122 -10.56 14.70 3.30
N LEU A 123 -9.25 14.46 3.33
CA LEU A 123 -8.64 13.51 4.27
C LEU A 123 -8.74 14.00 5.72
N HIS A 124 -8.58 15.32 5.98
CA HIS A 124 -8.85 15.89 7.31
C HIS A 124 -10.30 15.70 7.75
N MET A 125 -11.26 15.94 6.83
CA MET A 125 -12.69 15.71 7.11
C MET A 125 -12.96 14.24 7.45
N ALA A 126 -12.32 13.29 6.78
CA ALA A 126 -12.44 11.87 7.09
C ALA A 126 -11.87 11.54 8.50
N VAL A 127 -10.72 12.11 8.86
CA VAL A 127 -10.11 11.95 10.20
C VAL A 127 -11.03 12.52 11.30
N ASP A 128 -11.63 13.68 11.06
CA ASP A 128 -12.52 14.31 12.04
C ASP A 128 -13.83 13.54 12.17
N TYR A 129 -14.39 13.10 11.04
CA TYR A 129 -15.59 12.27 11.07
C TYR A 129 -15.37 10.91 11.74
N ALA A 130 -14.20 10.29 11.55
CA ALA A 130 -13.83 9.07 12.27
C ALA A 130 -13.89 9.25 13.79
N LYS A 131 -13.39 10.38 14.30
CA LYS A 131 -13.48 10.71 15.72
C LYS A 131 -14.92 10.87 16.19
N GLU A 132 -15.75 11.55 15.37
CA GLU A 132 -17.16 11.78 15.66
C GLU A 132 -17.94 10.48 15.82
N ILE A 133 -17.75 9.51 14.89
CA ILE A 133 -18.47 8.21 14.90
C ILE A 133 -17.79 7.16 15.77
N GLY A 134 -16.61 7.46 16.35
CA GLY A 134 -15.85 6.53 17.17
C GLY A 134 -15.11 5.44 16.38
N PHE A 135 -14.86 5.62 15.08
CA PHE A 135 -14.03 4.73 14.27
C PHE A 135 -12.57 4.83 14.74
N LYS A 136 -11.98 3.70 15.14
CA LYS A 136 -10.61 3.60 15.64
C LYS A 136 -9.68 2.80 14.72
N GLY A 137 -10.19 2.39 13.57
CA GLY A 137 -9.42 1.67 12.57
C GLY A 137 -8.36 2.56 11.92
N GLN A 138 -7.38 1.93 11.29
CA GLN A 138 -6.30 2.63 10.60
C GLN A 138 -6.77 3.13 9.23
N PHE A 139 -6.53 4.40 8.93
CA PHE A 139 -6.65 4.90 7.55
C PHE A 139 -5.43 4.48 6.74
N LEU A 140 -5.68 4.01 5.53
CA LEU A 140 -4.67 3.57 4.58
C LEU A 140 -4.80 4.36 3.28
N ILE A 141 -3.67 4.76 2.71
CA ILE A 141 -3.60 5.27 1.33
C ILE A 141 -2.91 4.20 0.49
N GLU A 142 -3.48 3.96 -0.68
CA GLU A 142 -2.95 3.02 -1.66
C GLU A 142 -2.38 3.80 -2.84
N PRO A 143 -1.04 3.93 -2.91
CA PRO A 143 -0.38 4.67 -3.98
C PRO A 143 -0.52 3.96 -5.33
N LYS A 144 -0.73 4.77 -6.38
CA LYS A 144 -0.71 4.33 -7.78
C LYS A 144 -0.22 5.47 -8.67
N PRO A 145 0.75 5.26 -9.58
CA PRO A 145 1.33 6.38 -10.35
C PRO A 145 0.44 6.87 -11.47
N LYS A 146 -0.37 6.01 -12.05
CA LYS A 146 -1.17 6.25 -13.26
C LYS A 146 -2.25 5.17 -13.39
N GLU A 147 -3.16 5.39 -14.35
CA GLU A 147 -4.24 4.46 -14.70
C GLU A 147 -5.31 4.33 -13.61
N PRO A 148 -6.50 4.85 -13.91
CA PRO A 148 -6.95 5.38 -15.21
C PRO A 148 -6.49 6.81 -15.53
N THR A 149 -6.00 7.57 -14.57
CA THR A 149 -5.50 8.94 -14.78
C THR A 149 -4.05 8.90 -15.25
N LYS A 150 -3.62 9.82 -16.11
CA LYS A 150 -2.27 9.85 -16.67
C LYS A 150 -1.20 10.10 -15.60
N HIS A 151 -1.50 11.00 -14.65
CA HIS A 151 -0.66 11.34 -13.50
C HIS A 151 -1.51 11.37 -12.24
N GLN A 152 -1.36 10.40 -11.35
CA GLN A 152 -2.01 10.42 -10.05
C GLN A 152 -1.15 11.17 -9.02
N TYR A 153 -1.80 11.84 -8.07
CA TYR A 153 -1.11 12.59 -7.01
C TYR A 153 -0.46 11.68 -5.98
N ASP A 154 -1.01 10.51 -5.76
CA ASP A 154 -0.51 9.47 -4.87
C ASP A 154 0.46 8.50 -5.58
N PHE A 155 1.39 9.03 -6.36
CA PHE A 155 2.25 8.34 -7.32
C PHE A 155 2.96 7.10 -6.76
N ASP A 156 3.58 7.23 -5.58
CA ASP A 156 4.34 6.19 -4.87
C ASP A 156 4.36 6.48 -3.36
N ALA A 157 4.90 5.56 -2.57
CA ALA A 157 4.99 5.72 -1.13
C ALA A 157 5.76 6.99 -0.71
N GLY A 158 6.84 7.32 -1.41
CA GLY A 158 7.64 8.53 -1.13
C GLY A 158 6.85 9.81 -1.34
N THR A 159 6.10 9.90 -2.44
CA THR A 159 5.23 11.03 -2.77
C THR A 159 4.10 11.18 -1.74
N VAL A 160 3.43 10.08 -1.39
CA VAL A 160 2.35 10.10 -0.38
C VAL A 160 2.89 10.53 0.98
N ILE A 161 4.06 10.02 1.41
CA ILE A 161 4.70 10.43 2.66
C ILE A 161 4.99 11.93 2.66
N GLY A 162 5.51 12.47 1.54
CA GLY A 162 5.74 13.89 1.36
C GLY A 162 4.46 14.72 1.49
N PHE A 163 3.39 14.31 0.81
CA PHE A 163 2.07 14.92 0.90
C PHE A 163 1.52 14.91 2.33
N LEU A 164 1.48 13.75 2.97
CA LEU A 164 0.95 13.60 4.33
C LEU A 164 1.70 14.47 5.35
N LYS A 165 3.03 14.52 5.25
CA LYS A 165 3.85 15.41 6.12
C LYS A 165 3.58 16.88 5.85
N THR A 166 3.44 17.28 4.59
CA THR A 166 3.16 18.67 4.20
C THR A 166 1.84 19.17 4.79
N TYR A 167 0.83 18.32 4.84
CA TYR A 167 -0.50 18.67 5.34
C TYR A 167 -0.80 18.21 6.78
N GLY A 168 0.21 17.67 7.50
CA GLY A 168 0.06 17.27 8.92
C GLY A 168 -0.85 16.05 9.13
N LEU A 169 -0.90 15.14 8.17
CA LEU A 169 -1.72 13.91 8.16
C LEU A 169 -0.91 12.64 8.44
N ASP A 170 0.41 12.73 8.54
CA ASP A 170 1.34 11.61 8.67
C ASP A 170 1.12 10.72 9.90
N LYS A 171 0.43 11.23 10.92
CA LYS A 171 0.08 10.47 12.14
C LYS A 171 -1.23 9.69 12.01
N ASN A 172 -2.04 9.98 11.00
CA ASN A 172 -3.37 9.41 10.83
C ASN A 172 -3.42 8.31 9.77
N PHE A 173 -2.47 8.32 8.83
CA PHE A 173 -2.46 7.45 7.67
C PHE A 173 -1.24 6.55 7.66
N LYS A 174 -1.41 5.36 7.09
CA LYS A 174 -0.35 4.45 6.66
C LYS A 174 -0.57 4.07 5.20
N MET A 175 0.33 3.26 4.65
CA MET A 175 0.27 2.79 3.27
C MET A 175 -0.38 1.41 3.20
N ASN A 176 -1.20 1.22 2.16
CA ASN A 176 -1.59 -0.07 1.62
C ASN A 176 -0.80 -0.23 0.32
N ILE A 177 0.25 -1.04 0.33
CA ILE A 177 1.16 -1.14 -0.82
C ILE A 177 0.76 -2.28 -1.72
N GLU A 178 0.49 -1.94 -2.98
CA GLU A 178 0.19 -2.91 -4.02
C GLU A 178 1.42 -3.21 -4.89
N ALA A 179 1.61 -4.50 -5.20
CA ALA A 179 2.77 -4.95 -5.96
C ALA A 179 2.76 -4.45 -7.41
N ASN A 180 1.62 -4.50 -8.10
CA ASN A 180 1.54 -4.02 -9.48
C ASN A 180 1.68 -2.49 -9.55
N HIS A 181 1.12 -1.74 -8.59
CA HIS A 181 1.28 -0.29 -8.52
C HIS A 181 2.75 0.11 -8.34
N ALA A 182 3.51 -0.62 -7.52
CA ALA A 182 4.95 -0.42 -7.39
C ALA A 182 5.67 -0.56 -8.75
N THR A 183 5.36 -1.63 -9.51
CA THR A 183 5.99 -1.85 -10.82
C THR A 183 5.59 -0.79 -11.85
N LEU A 184 4.36 -0.28 -11.82
CA LEU A 184 3.91 0.84 -12.64
C LEU A 184 4.64 2.15 -12.32
N ALA A 185 5.07 2.33 -11.06
CA ALA A 185 5.91 3.44 -10.61
C ALA A 185 7.42 3.24 -10.94
N ALA A 186 7.77 2.17 -11.65
CA ALA A 186 9.15 1.75 -11.93
C ALA A 186 9.96 1.40 -10.67
N HIS A 187 9.30 0.93 -9.64
CA HIS A 187 9.89 0.43 -8.40
C HIS A 187 9.70 -1.08 -8.26
N THR A 188 10.57 -1.73 -7.49
CA THR A 188 10.28 -3.07 -7.01
C THR A 188 9.25 -3.00 -5.87
N PHE A 189 8.47 -4.05 -5.69
CA PHE A 189 7.56 -4.15 -4.55
C PHE A 189 8.30 -4.01 -3.21
N GLN A 190 9.48 -4.63 -3.11
CA GLN A 190 10.35 -4.47 -1.94
C GLN A 190 10.73 -3.02 -1.66
N HIS A 191 10.99 -2.20 -2.71
CA HIS A 191 11.33 -0.77 -2.54
C HIS A 191 10.21 -0.03 -1.83
N GLU A 192 8.99 -0.13 -2.32
CA GLU A 192 7.81 0.56 -1.77
C GLU A 192 7.53 0.12 -0.32
N LEU A 193 7.62 -1.18 -0.04
CA LEU A 193 7.48 -1.72 1.31
C LEU A 193 8.57 -1.20 2.26
N ARG A 194 9.83 -1.15 1.79
CA ARG A 194 10.95 -0.63 2.59
C ARG A 194 10.80 0.85 2.87
N VAL A 195 10.46 1.68 1.88
CA VAL A 195 10.22 3.11 2.05
C VAL A 195 9.11 3.33 3.09
N SER A 196 8.01 2.62 2.98
CA SER A 196 6.91 2.69 3.94
C SER A 196 7.34 2.24 5.34
N ARG A 197 8.06 1.13 5.45
CA ARG A 197 8.53 0.58 6.73
C ARG A 197 9.49 1.51 7.46
N ILE A 198 10.53 2.01 6.81
CA ILE A 198 11.53 2.88 7.47
C ILE A 198 10.99 4.23 7.90
N ASN A 199 9.84 4.66 7.32
CA ASN A 199 9.11 5.84 7.77
C ASN A 199 8.01 5.51 8.81
N GLY A 200 7.86 4.25 9.24
CA GLY A 200 6.83 3.83 10.19
C GLY A 200 5.41 3.83 9.62
N MET A 201 5.30 3.81 8.28
CA MET A 201 4.03 3.99 7.58
C MET A 201 3.55 2.74 6.80
N LEU A 202 4.19 1.59 6.95
CA LEU A 202 3.68 0.33 6.40
C LEU A 202 2.44 -0.11 7.20
N GLY A 203 1.30 -0.22 6.53
CA GLY A 203 0.02 -0.58 7.15
C GLY A 203 -0.53 -1.91 6.67
N SER A 204 -0.62 -2.09 5.36
CA SER A 204 -1.23 -3.26 4.71
C SER A 204 -0.59 -3.51 3.35
N ILE A 205 -0.94 -4.63 2.73
CA ILE A 205 -0.50 -5.04 1.39
C ILE A 205 -1.71 -5.44 0.57
N ASP A 206 -1.78 -4.93 -0.67
CA ASP A 206 -2.57 -5.51 -1.74
C ASP A 206 -1.69 -6.40 -2.60
N ALA A 207 -1.91 -7.70 -2.45
CA ALA A 207 -1.08 -8.73 -3.01
C ALA A 207 -1.53 -9.10 -4.42
N ASN A 208 -0.71 -8.73 -5.37
CA ASN A 208 -0.83 -9.17 -6.76
C ASN A 208 0.55 -9.21 -7.42
N GLN A 209 0.58 -9.23 -8.73
CA GLN A 209 1.82 -9.13 -9.49
C GLN A 209 1.49 -8.52 -10.85
N GLY A 210 2.33 -7.57 -11.31
CA GLY A 210 2.26 -6.98 -12.64
C GLY A 210 3.01 -7.79 -13.68
N ASP A 211 2.57 -7.67 -14.93
CA ASP A 211 3.35 -8.13 -16.08
C ASP A 211 4.22 -6.97 -16.59
N LEU A 212 5.51 -7.06 -16.37
CA LEU A 212 6.47 -6.01 -16.74
C LEU A 212 6.54 -5.73 -18.25
N LEU A 213 6.10 -6.68 -19.10
CA LEU A 213 6.08 -6.51 -20.56
C LEU A 213 4.87 -5.70 -21.02
N LEU A 214 3.76 -5.76 -20.28
CA LEU A 214 2.51 -5.12 -20.69
C LEU A 214 2.44 -3.64 -20.29
N GLY A 215 3.00 -3.26 -19.15
CA GLY A 215 3.10 -1.87 -18.71
C GLY A 215 1.79 -1.22 -18.26
N TRP A 216 0.76 -2.03 -17.95
CA TRP A 216 -0.48 -1.59 -17.30
C TRP A 216 -0.79 -2.43 -16.07
N ASP A 217 -1.83 -2.06 -15.34
CA ASP A 217 -2.28 -2.78 -14.17
C ASP A 217 -2.95 -4.09 -14.57
N THR A 218 -2.22 -5.19 -14.40
CA THR A 218 -2.69 -6.50 -14.83
C THR A 218 -3.39 -7.30 -13.73
N ASP A 219 -3.25 -6.90 -12.47
CA ASP A 219 -3.85 -7.53 -11.29
C ASP A 219 -3.74 -9.06 -11.32
N GLN A 220 -2.53 -9.59 -11.59
CA GLN A 220 -2.34 -11.02 -11.60
C GLN A 220 -2.22 -11.58 -10.18
N PHE A 221 -2.75 -12.78 -9.96
CA PHE A 221 -2.43 -13.49 -8.72
C PHE A 221 -0.91 -13.75 -8.62
N PRO A 222 -0.31 -13.54 -7.44
CA PRO A 222 1.13 -13.66 -7.26
C PRO A 222 1.60 -15.11 -7.43
N THR A 223 2.67 -15.29 -8.21
CA THR A 223 3.31 -16.59 -8.47
C THR A 223 4.83 -16.53 -8.28
N ASN A 224 5.40 -15.35 -8.10
CA ASN A 224 6.84 -15.13 -7.97
C ASN A 224 7.29 -15.25 -6.51
N ILE A 225 7.92 -16.40 -6.15
CA ILE A 225 8.40 -16.66 -4.79
C ILE A 225 9.53 -15.71 -4.40
N TYR A 226 10.34 -15.24 -5.33
CA TYR A 226 11.43 -14.29 -5.07
C TYR A 226 10.86 -12.97 -4.54
N ASP A 227 9.90 -12.39 -5.24
CA ASP A 227 9.28 -11.12 -4.88
C ASP A 227 8.47 -11.24 -3.58
N THR A 228 7.71 -12.32 -3.40
CA THR A 228 6.95 -12.53 -2.16
C THR A 228 7.86 -12.78 -0.95
N THR A 229 9.03 -13.42 -1.16
CA THR A 229 10.04 -13.56 -0.09
C THR A 229 10.57 -12.21 0.34
N LEU A 230 10.95 -11.34 -0.61
CA LEU A 230 11.43 -9.99 -0.30
C LEU A 230 10.35 -9.12 0.32
N ALA A 231 9.09 -9.24 -0.13
CA ALA A 231 7.95 -8.55 0.46
C ALA A 231 7.76 -8.96 1.94
N MET A 232 7.69 -10.25 2.20
CA MET A 232 7.51 -10.76 3.57
C MET A 232 8.73 -10.50 4.47
N TYR A 233 9.93 -10.40 3.90
CA TYR A 233 11.11 -9.93 4.63
C TYR A 233 10.92 -8.50 5.14
N GLU A 234 10.43 -7.57 4.32
CA GLU A 234 10.15 -6.19 4.76
C GLU A 234 9.04 -6.14 5.81
N VAL A 235 7.97 -6.92 5.65
CA VAL A 235 6.90 -7.01 6.64
C VAL A 235 7.42 -7.49 8.00
N LEU A 236 8.17 -8.60 8.01
CA LEU A 236 8.74 -9.16 9.25
C LEU A 236 9.76 -8.21 9.89
N LYS A 237 10.61 -7.53 9.10
CA LYS A 237 11.55 -6.51 9.60
C LYS A 237 10.83 -5.28 10.16
N GLY A 238 9.59 -5.08 9.79
CA GLY A 238 8.71 -4.05 10.36
C GLY A 238 7.96 -4.48 11.62
N GLY A 239 8.09 -5.73 12.04
CA GLY A 239 7.37 -6.29 13.19
C GLY A 239 6.01 -6.90 12.84
N GLY A 240 5.72 -7.12 11.55
CA GLY A 240 4.45 -7.64 11.07
C GLY A 240 3.39 -6.55 10.86
N PHE A 241 2.16 -6.99 10.61
CA PHE A 241 0.99 -6.10 10.56
C PHE A 241 0.38 -5.91 11.95
N THR A 242 -0.23 -4.75 12.19
CA THR A 242 -1.02 -4.46 13.40
C THR A 242 -2.51 -4.70 13.13
N THR A 243 -3.14 -3.78 12.38
CA THR A 243 -4.54 -3.88 11.94
C THR A 243 -4.66 -4.27 10.47
N GLY A 244 -3.62 -4.06 9.69
CA GLY A 244 -3.56 -4.44 8.28
C GLY A 244 -3.34 -5.92 8.07
N GLY A 245 -3.28 -6.31 6.82
CA GLY A 245 -3.10 -7.70 6.40
C GLY A 245 -2.60 -7.80 4.98
N LEU A 246 -2.72 -8.98 4.44
CA LEU A 246 -2.46 -9.31 3.06
C LEU A 246 -3.82 -9.55 2.38
N ASN A 247 -4.22 -8.63 1.53
CA ASN A 247 -5.40 -8.71 0.69
C ASN A 247 -5.00 -9.07 -0.74
N PHE A 248 -5.83 -9.80 -1.49
CA PHE A 248 -5.63 -9.98 -2.92
C PHE A 248 -6.45 -8.96 -3.69
N ASP A 249 -5.81 -7.96 -4.26
CA ASP A 249 -6.35 -7.18 -5.37
C ASP A 249 -5.88 -7.82 -6.68
N ALA A 250 -6.56 -8.90 -7.06
CA ALA A 250 -6.13 -9.74 -8.17
C ALA A 250 -7.31 -10.35 -8.92
N LYS A 251 -7.10 -10.59 -10.22
CA LYS A 251 -8.09 -11.15 -11.15
C LYS A 251 -7.53 -12.38 -11.83
N VAL A 252 -8.37 -13.40 -12.03
CA VAL A 252 -8.04 -14.50 -12.93
C VAL A 252 -7.85 -13.99 -14.36
N ARG A 253 -6.98 -14.63 -15.12
CA ARG A 253 -6.75 -14.24 -16.51
C ARG A 253 -7.98 -14.50 -17.37
N ARG A 254 -8.10 -13.75 -18.46
CA ARG A 254 -9.26 -13.80 -19.36
C ARG A 254 -9.59 -15.20 -19.88
N GLY A 255 -8.57 -16.06 -20.06
CA GLY A 255 -8.73 -17.43 -20.47
C GLY A 255 -9.14 -18.41 -19.36
N SER A 256 -9.17 -17.97 -18.11
CA SER A 256 -9.55 -18.74 -16.92
C SER A 256 -10.95 -18.33 -16.49
N PHE A 257 -11.97 -19.03 -16.97
CA PHE A 257 -13.38 -18.64 -16.78
C PHE A 257 -14.22 -19.69 -16.06
N GLU A 258 -13.63 -20.82 -15.66
CA GLU A 258 -14.31 -21.81 -14.86
C GLU A 258 -14.37 -21.37 -13.39
N PRO A 259 -15.47 -21.64 -12.63
CA PRO A 259 -15.54 -21.27 -11.22
C PRO A 259 -14.39 -21.83 -10.36
N SER A 260 -13.83 -22.99 -10.74
CA SER A 260 -12.68 -23.59 -10.07
C SER A 260 -11.39 -22.78 -10.25
N ASP A 261 -11.24 -22.03 -11.33
CA ASP A 261 -10.05 -21.23 -11.61
C ASP A 261 -9.85 -20.15 -10.54
N LEU A 262 -10.96 -19.60 -10.00
CA LEU A 262 -10.89 -18.63 -8.92
C LEU A 262 -10.30 -19.23 -7.63
N PHE A 263 -10.63 -20.48 -7.33
CA PHE A 263 -10.07 -21.20 -6.19
C PHE A 263 -8.60 -21.51 -6.41
N TYR A 264 -8.21 -22.01 -7.60
CA TYR A 264 -6.81 -22.27 -7.92
C TYR A 264 -5.96 -21.00 -7.81
N ALA A 265 -6.44 -19.88 -8.31
CA ALA A 265 -5.74 -18.61 -8.27
C ALA A 265 -5.49 -18.13 -6.82
N HIS A 266 -6.53 -18.15 -5.97
CA HIS A 266 -6.40 -17.76 -4.57
C HIS A 266 -5.49 -18.71 -3.80
N ILE A 267 -5.63 -20.02 -3.97
CA ILE A 267 -4.79 -21.02 -3.29
C ILE A 267 -3.34 -20.84 -3.70
N ALA A 268 -3.05 -20.73 -5.01
CA ALA A 268 -1.69 -20.53 -5.52
C ALA A 268 -1.05 -19.24 -4.98
N GLY A 269 -1.85 -18.14 -4.95
CA GLY A 269 -1.38 -16.87 -4.38
C GLY A 269 -1.08 -16.97 -2.89
N MET A 270 -1.97 -17.60 -2.11
CA MET A 270 -1.75 -17.83 -0.67
C MET A 270 -0.53 -18.71 -0.42
N ASP A 271 -0.37 -19.80 -1.17
CA ASP A 271 0.79 -20.70 -1.04
C ASP A 271 2.10 -19.98 -1.38
N THR A 272 2.08 -19.11 -2.41
CA THR A 272 3.25 -18.32 -2.80
C THR A 272 3.68 -17.36 -1.69
N PHE A 273 2.75 -16.64 -1.07
CA PHE A 273 3.05 -15.77 0.06
C PHE A 273 3.41 -16.55 1.34
N ALA A 274 2.75 -17.66 1.62
CA ALA A 274 3.09 -18.52 2.75
C ALA A 274 4.52 -19.10 2.61
N LYS A 275 4.91 -19.47 1.40
CA LYS A 275 6.28 -19.91 1.09
C LYS A 275 7.26 -18.74 1.28
N GLY A 276 6.95 -17.58 0.70
CA GLY A 276 7.77 -16.36 0.88
C GLY A 276 7.96 -15.99 2.34
N LEU A 277 6.91 -16.08 3.16
CA LEU A 277 6.97 -15.81 4.60
C LEU A 277 7.92 -16.77 5.33
N LYS A 278 7.84 -18.08 5.05
CA LYS A 278 8.72 -19.08 5.66
C LYS A 278 10.18 -18.83 5.29
N ILE A 279 10.45 -18.50 4.02
CA ILE A 279 11.81 -18.20 3.55
C ILE A 279 12.32 -16.92 4.19
N ALA A 280 11.52 -15.84 4.22
CA ALA A 280 11.88 -14.59 4.84
C ALA A 280 12.21 -14.75 6.34
N TYR A 281 11.42 -15.54 7.05
CA TYR A 281 11.70 -15.88 8.45
C TYR A 281 13.07 -16.55 8.61
N ARG A 282 13.38 -17.55 7.79
CA ARG A 282 14.69 -18.24 7.81
C ARG A 282 15.86 -17.30 7.51
N ILE A 283 15.70 -16.38 6.55
CA ILE A 283 16.71 -15.35 6.24
C ILE A 283 16.99 -14.48 7.47
N ILE A 284 15.95 -14.08 8.19
CA ILE A 284 16.07 -13.25 9.39
C ILE A 284 16.72 -14.02 10.53
N GLU A 285 16.31 -15.28 10.77
CA GLU A 285 16.89 -16.14 11.80
C GLU A 285 18.39 -16.44 11.55
N ASP A 286 18.78 -16.69 10.30
CA ASP A 286 20.19 -16.88 9.95
C ASP A 286 21.02 -15.59 10.11
N GLY A 287 20.42 -14.44 9.86
CA GLY A 287 21.03 -13.12 10.06
C GLY A 287 22.19 -12.79 9.12
N LYS A 288 22.47 -13.60 8.07
CA LYS A 288 23.59 -13.36 7.15
C LYS A 288 23.46 -12.02 6.43
N LEU A 289 22.24 -11.66 5.96
CA LEU A 289 22.01 -10.39 5.30
C LEU A 289 22.21 -9.22 6.27
N ASP A 290 21.72 -9.32 7.49
CA ASP A 290 21.87 -8.27 8.50
C ASP A 290 23.34 -8.09 8.90
N ARG A 291 24.08 -9.18 9.07
CA ARG A 291 25.53 -9.12 9.32
C ARG A 291 26.27 -8.45 8.17
N PHE A 292 25.98 -8.84 6.92
CA PHE A 292 26.59 -8.22 5.74
C PHE A 292 26.35 -6.71 5.69
N VAL A 293 25.10 -6.26 5.94
CA VAL A 293 24.77 -4.84 5.99
C VAL A 293 25.50 -4.14 7.13
N SER A 294 25.52 -4.71 8.31
CA SER A 294 26.23 -4.15 9.47
C SER A 294 27.74 -3.99 9.21
N GLU A 295 28.37 -5.01 8.67
CA GLU A 295 29.79 -4.98 8.30
C GLU A 295 30.06 -3.93 7.19
N ARG A 296 29.19 -3.83 6.19
CA ARG A 296 29.32 -2.87 5.10
C ARG A 296 29.32 -1.42 5.58
N TYR A 297 28.53 -1.11 6.61
CA TYR A 297 28.40 0.24 7.16
C TYR A 297 29.17 0.45 8.47
N GLN A 298 30.06 -0.48 8.82
CA GLN A 298 30.80 -0.46 10.08
C GLN A 298 31.61 0.83 10.28
N SER A 299 32.09 1.47 9.21
CA SER A 299 32.85 2.73 9.29
C SER A 299 32.08 3.87 9.95
N PHE A 300 30.74 3.79 10.01
CA PHE A 300 29.89 4.80 10.68
C PHE A 300 29.67 4.54 12.17
N THR A 301 30.23 3.46 12.71
CA THR A 301 30.04 3.13 14.15
C THR A 301 31.13 3.69 15.06
N ALA A 302 32.24 4.16 14.52
CA ALA A 302 33.39 4.71 15.26
C ALA A 302 34.07 5.85 14.51
N GLY A 303 35.00 6.54 15.19
CA GLY A 303 35.84 7.57 14.57
C GLY A 303 35.06 8.68 13.85
N ILE A 304 35.54 9.07 12.68
CA ILE A 304 34.90 10.14 11.89
C ILE A 304 33.47 9.77 11.47
N GLY A 305 33.20 8.50 11.14
CA GLY A 305 31.87 8.06 10.76
C GLY A 305 30.85 8.25 11.88
N LYS A 306 31.22 7.92 13.12
CA LYS A 306 30.35 8.18 14.27
C LYS A 306 30.11 9.68 14.48
N ASN A 307 31.15 10.50 14.31
CA ASN A 307 31.01 11.95 14.44
C ASN A 307 30.07 12.54 13.39
N ILE A 308 30.07 11.98 12.15
CA ILE A 308 29.13 12.35 11.09
C ILE A 308 27.69 12.00 11.52
N VAL A 309 27.45 10.79 11.97
CA VAL A 309 26.11 10.33 12.40
C VAL A 309 25.60 11.14 13.58
N ASP A 310 26.48 11.47 14.54
CA ASP A 310 26.15 12.27 15.71
C ASP A 310 26.00 13.79 15.40
N GLY A 311 26.23 14.24 14.18
CA GLY A 311 26.17 15.65 13.78
C GLY A 311 27.24 16.53 14.43
N LYS A 312 28.38 15.95 14.80
CA LYS A 312 29.48 16.64 15.54
C LYS A 312 30.53 17.30 14.63
N VAL A 313 30.43 17.08 13.32
CA VAL A 313 31.39 17.58 12.32
C VAL A 313 30.68 18.25 11.17
N GLY A 314 31.25 19.34 10.67
CA GLY A 314 30.82 20.06 9.46
C GLY A 314 31.81 19.91 8.32
N PHE A 315 31.63 20.70 7.25
CA PHE A 315 32.47 20.61 6.07
C PHE A 315 33.97 20.92 6.35
N LYS A 316 34.27 21.83 7.28
CA LYS A 316 35.67 22.19 7.58
C LYS A 316 36.44 21.08 8.27
N GLU A 317 35.79 20.42 9.25
CA GLU A 317 36.37 19.28 9.96
C GLU A 317 36.52 18.07 9.04
N LEU A 318 35.54 17.85 8.14
CA LEU A 318 35.59 16.78 7.14
C LEU A 318 36.64 17.02 6.07
N GLU A 319 36.86 18.29 5.63
CA GLU A 319 37.93 18.65 4.72
C GLU A 319 39.29 18.38 5.36
N ALA A 320 39.51 18.84 6.59
CA ALA A 320 40.77 18.61 7.30
C ALA A 320 41.04 17.11 7.46
N TYR A 321 40.03 16.33 7.82
CA TYR A 321 40.12 14.86 7.90
C TYR A 321 40.49 14.23 6.54
N ALA A 322 39.85 14.67 5.46
CA ALA A 322 40.06 14.13 4.11
C ALA A 322 41.48 14.44 3.57
N MET A 323 42.02 15.61 3.88
CA MET A 323 43.40 15.99 3.51
C MET A 323 44.46 15.05 4.13
N GLU A 324 44.16 14.48 5.28
CA GLU A 324 45.05 13.52 5.96
C GLU A 324 44.76 12.07 5.58
N ASN A 325 43.55 11.79 4.98
CA ASN A 325 43.04 10.46 4.72
C ASN A 325 42.50 10.34 3.28
N ASP A 326 43.28 10.68 2.29
CA ASP A 326 42.91 10.73 0.86
C ASP A 326 42.96 9.35 0.15
N GLN A 327 43.60 8.35 0.76
CA GLN A 327 43.74 7.00 0.19
C GLN A 327 42.51 6.13 0.44
N ILE A 328 41.42 6.44 -0.24
CA ILE A 328 40.12 5.79 -0.05
C ILE A 328 40.02 4.50 -0.86
N LYS A 329 39.67 3.38 -0.19
CA LYS A 329 39.39 2.11 -0.85
C LYS A 329 37.91 1.72 -0.59
N ASN A 330 37.18 1.51 -1.67
CA ASN A 330 35.82 1.02 -1.60
C ASN A 330 35.77 -0.51 -1.39
N THR A 331 34.79 -0.98 -0.63
CA THR A 331 34.46 -2.40 -0.51
C THR A 331 33.46 -2.80 -1.59
N SER A 332 33.55 -4.05 -2.06
CA SER A 332 32.63 -4.60 -3.06
C SER A 332 31.19 -4.64 -2.52
N GLY A 333 30.21 -4.35 -3.39
CA GLY A 333 28.78 -4.47 -3.10
C GLY A 333 28.28 -5.92 -2.99
N ARG A 334 29.03 -6.88 -3.59
CA ARG A 334 28.71 -8.32 -3.56
C ARG A 334 27.30 -8.66 -4.03
N GLN A 335 26.75 -7.90 -4.99
CA GLN A 335 25.37 -8.05 -5.45
C GLN A 335 25.07 -9.50 -5.87
N GLU A 336 25.84 -10.06 -6.79
CA GLU A 336 25.64 -11.41 -7.32
C GLU A 336 25.73 -12.48 -6.23
N MET A 337 26.60 -12.30 -5.26
CA MET A 337 26.73 -13.18 -4.11
C MET A 337 25.45 -13.14 -3.24
N LEU A 338 24.90 -11.95 -3.01
CA LEU A 338 23.69 -11.79 -2.20
C LEU A 338 22.45 -12.33 -2.91
N GLU A 339 22.36 -12.15 -4.24
CA GLU A 339 21.31 -12.74 -5.06
C GLU A 339 21.40 -14.27 -5.08
N ALA A 340 22.62 -14.82 -5.20
CA ALA A 340 22.85 -16.28 -5.09
C ALA A 340 22.49 -16.81 -3.69
N LEU A 341 22.80 -16.05 -2.63
CA LEU A 341 22.42 -16.40 -1.27
C LEU A 341 20.88 -16.42 -1.11
N LEU A 342 20.17 -15.41 -1.62
CA LEU A 342 18.71 -15.39 -1.60
C LEU A 342 18.13 -16.59 -2.36
N ASN A 343 18.66 -16.90 -3.54
CA ASN A 343 18.23 -18.06 -4.32
C ASN A 343 18.47 -19.37 -3.58
N SER A 344 19.57 -19.51 -2.80
CA SER A 344 19.80 -20.73 -2.01
C SER A 344 18.69 -20.97 -0.97
N TYR A 345 18.24 -19.91 -0.27
CA TYR A 345 17.11 -20.04 0.66
C TYR A 345 15.81 -20.46 -0.04
N ILE A 346 15.58 -19.99 -1.27
CA ILE A 346 14.39 -20.36 -2.07
C ILE A 346 14.44 -21.82 -2.51
N LEU A 347 15.62 -22.30 -2.92
CA LEU A 347 15.81 -23.67 -3.41
C LEU A 347 15.81 -24.70 -2.28
N GLU A 348 16.31 -24.37 -1.10
CA GLU A 348 16.37 -25.25 0.08
C GLU A 348 15.05 -25.31 0.85
N GLY A 349 14.14 -24.43 0.59
CA GLY A 349 12.86 -24.28 1.28
C GLY A 349 11.74 -25.00 0.64
#